data_8a3b66ce913ec7b9bc80457f2e1c7f3d
#
_entry.id   8a3b66ce913ec7b9bc80457f2e1c7f3d
#
_cell.length_a   1.000
_cell.length_b   1.000
_cell.length_c   1.000
_cell.angle_alpha   90.00
_cell.angle_beta   90.00
_cell.angle_gamma   90.00
#
_symmetry.space_group_name_H-M   'P 1'
#
loop_
_entity.id
_entity.type
_entity.pdbx_description
1 polymer ?
#
loop_
_entity_poly.entity_id
_entity_poly.type
_entity_poly.pdbx_seq_one_letter_code
_entity_poly.pdbx_strand_id
1 'polypeptide(L)'
;MTGVLDLFRLDGKVAVVTGASSGLGAGFTRALAEAGADVVLAARRTDRLAEVAESVRDLGRRAAVVAADVADPAACDALVQAALAEFGRIDVLVNNAGVGTAVPALRETPEEFRRVVDVNLNGVYWASQACGRVMAAGSSIVNISSVLALIKSYAPQAAYSASKAGVLGLTRDLAQQWSGRRGIRVNAIAPGYFASEMTEDIPEDVLLPFVKQHSPLGRLGKQHELDAAVVFLAGDASSYITGTTLAVDGGMSGH
;
A
#
# COMPACT_ATOMS: atom_id res chain seq x y z
N MET A 1 -20.18 -25.32 2.93
CA MET A 1 -19.21 -24.79 3.95
C MET A 1 -18.08 -24.13 3.17
N THR A 2 -17.81 -22.88 3.44
CA THR A 2 -16.69 -22.15 2.84
C THR A 2 -15.37 -22.72 3.40
N GLY A 3 -14.46 -23.16 2.53
CA GLY A 3 -13.14 -23.64 2.96
C GLY A 3 -12.27 -22.48 3.43
N VAL A 4 -11.25 -22.75 4.25
CA VAL A 4 -10.32 -21.72 4.75
C VAL A 4 -9.64 -20.96 3.60
N LEU A 5 -9.30 -21.64 2.51
CA LEU A 5 -8.65 -21.00 1.35
C LEU A 5 -9.61 -20.08 0.57
N ASP A 6 -10.93 -20.35 0.63
CA ASP A 6 -11.93 -19.49 -0.02
C ASP A 6 -11.98 -18.09 0.61
N LEU A 7 -11.59 -17.95 1.89
CA LEU A 7 -11.55 -16.67 2.59
C LEU A 7 -10.48 -15.69 2.04
N PHE A 8 -9.52 -16.19 1.27
CA PHE A 8 -8.52 -15.37 0.58
C PHE A 8 -8.97 -14.92 -0.81
N ARG A 9 -10.06 -15.46 -1.32
CA ARG A 9 -10.58 -15.10 -2.65
C ARG A 9 -11.24 -13.73 -2.63
N LEU A 10 -11.06 -13.02 -3.75
CA LEU A 10 -11.58 -11.67 -3.95
C LEU A 10 -12.55 -11.61 -5.15
N ASP A 11 -13.17 -12.74 -5.51
CA ASP A 11 -14.10 -12.82 -6.65
C ASP A 11 -15.24 -11.81 -6.48
N GLY A 12 -15.48 -11.02 -7.53
CA GLY A 12 -16.53 -10.00 -7.56
C GLY A 12 -16.21 -8.75 -6.72
N LYS A 13 -15.02 -8.66 -6.12
CA LYS A 13 -14.53 -7.45 -5.44
C LYS A 13 -13.78 -6.55 -6.43
N VAL A 14 -13.77 -5.25 -6.15
CA VAL A 14 -13.02 -4.23 -6.88
C VAL A 14 -11.97 -3.63 -5.96
N ALA A 15 -10.71 -3.71 -6.37
CA ALA A 15 -9.58 -3.17 -5.63
C ALA A 15 -9.01 -1.93 -6.31
N VAL A 16 -8.81 -0.86 -5.55
CA VAL A 16 -8.06 0.34 -5.98
C VAL A 16 -6.65 0.25 -5.42
N VAL A 17 -5.64 0.39 -6.27
CA VAL A 17 -4.22 0.40 -5.88
C VAL A 17 -3.58 1.71 -6.29
N THR A 18 -3.10 2.50 -5.31
CA THR A 18 -2.34 3.72 -5.59
C THR A 18 -0.85 3.43 -5.74
N GLY A 19 -0.16 4.18 -6.61
CA GLY A 19 1.25 3.90 -6.92
C GLY A 19 1.45 2.57 -7.67
N ALA A 20 0.46 2.16 -8.48
CA ALA A 20 0.41 0.87 -9.16
C ALA A 20 1.34 0.76 -10.38
N SER A 21 2.06 1.83 -10.76
CA SER A 21 2.85 1.88 -12.01
C SER A 21 4.16 1.11 -11.98
N SER A 22 4.64 0.66 -10.81
CA SER A 22 5.93 -0.04 -10.67
C SER A 22 6.10 -0.69 -9.29
N GLY A 23 7.18 -1.45 -9.12
CA GLY A 23 7.63 -2.00 -7.84
C GLY A 23 6.53 -2.76 -7.10
N LEU A 24 6.41 -2.50 -5.80
CA LEU A 24 5.46 -3.21 -4.93
C LEU A 24 4.01 -3.03 -5.38
N GLY A 25 3.63 -1.83 -5.85
CA GLY A 25 2.26 -1.55 -6.29
C GLY A 25 1.84 -2.36 -7.51
N ALA A 26 2.73 -2.57 -8.47
CA ALA A 26 2.47 -3.44 -9.61
C ALA A 26 2.34 -4.91 -9.18
N GLY A 27 3.15 -5.37 -8.21
CA GLY A 27 3.02 -6.70 -7.61
C GLY A 27 1.67 -6.88 -6.92
N PHE A 28 1.29 -5.95 -6.05
CA PHE A 28 -0.01 -5.97 -5.35
C PHE A 28 -1.20 -6.00 -6.32
N THR A 29 -1.11 -5.23 -7.41
CA THR A 29 -2.14 -5.21 -8.45
C THR A 29 -2.34 -6.60 -9.07
N ARG A 30 -1.26 -7.28 -9.45
CA ARG A 30 -1.33 -8.65 -9.99
C ARG A 30 -1.84 -9.64 -8.96
N ALA A 31 -1.35 -9.60 -7.72
CA ALA A 31 -1.76 -10.51 -6.67
C ALA A 31 -3.26 -10.40 -6.32
N LEU A 32 -3.80 -9.17 -6.29
CA LEU A 32 -5.23 -8.96 -6.08
C LEU A 32 -6.06 -9.51 -7.26
N ALA A 33 -5.56 -9.35 -8.50
CA ALA A 33 -6.19 -9.93 -9.69
C ALA A 33 -6.13 -11.47 -9.68
N GLU A 34 -5.00 -12.08 -9.31
CA GLU A 34 -4.86 -13.54 -9.13
C GLU A 34 -5.82 -14.06 -8.06
N ALA A 35 -6.05 -13.30 -7.00
CA ALA A 35 -7.04 -13.63 -5.98
C ALA A 35 -8.50 -13.46 -6.43
N GLY A 36 -8.75 -12.88 -7.63
CA GLY A 36 -10.08 -12.77 -8.24
C GLY A 36 -10.66 -11.36 -8.31
N ALA A 37 -9.95 -10.32 -7.86
CA ALA A 37 -10.45 -8.95 -7.91
C ALA A 37 -10.34 -8.34 -9.32
N ASP A 38 -11.28 -7.46 -9.67
CA ASP A 38 -11.10 -6.46 -10.70
C ASP A 38 -10.31 -5.28 -10.10
N VAL A 39 -9.47 -4.58 -10.88
CA VAL A 39 -8.51 -3.64 -10.32
C VAL A 39 -8.58 -2.26 -10.99
N VAL A 40 -8.55 -1.21 -10.18
CA VAL A 40 -8.31 0.17 -10.60
C VAL A 40 -6.88 0.56 -10.24
N LEU A 41 -6.08 0.82 -11.25
CA LEU A 41 -4.67 1.18 -11.14
C LEU A 41 -4.52 2.70 -11.17
N ALA A 42 -3.99 3.28 -10.09
CA ALA A 42 -3.82 4.73 -9.99
C ALA A 42 -2.35 5.11 -9.80
N ALA A 43 -1.84 5.98 -10.65
CA ALA A 43 -0.52 6.63 -10.53
C ALA A 43 -0.42 7.82 -11.49
N ARG A 44 0.68 8.57 -11.40
CA ARG A 44 0.96 9.69 -12.32
C ARG A 44 1.46 9.24 -13.70
N ARG A 45 2.16 8.10 -13.77
CA ARG A 45 2.78 7.54 -15.01
C ARG A 45 1.79 6.58 -15.68
N THR A 46 0.99 7.07 -16.59
CA THR A 46 -0.10 6.30 -17.24
C THR A 46 0.39 5.25 -18.23
N ASP A 47 1.51 5.49 -18.90
CA ASP A 47 2.18 4.54 -19.80
C ASP A 47 2.52 3.23 -19.07
N ARG A 48 3.19 3.33 -17.92
CA ARG A 48 3.52 2.17 -17.09
C ARG A 48 2.29 1.50 -16.47
N LEU A 49 1.24 2.26 -16.15
CA LEU A 49 -0.03 1.69 -15.69
C LEU A 49 -0.68 0.81 -16.74
N ALA A 50 -0.58 1.19 -18.02
CA ALA A 50 -1.14 0.40 -19.12
C ALA A 50 -0.48 -0.99 -19.21
N GLU A 51 0.85 -1.07 -19.07
CA GLU A 51 1.59 -2.34 -19.06
C GLU A 51 1.14 -3.26 -17.90
N VAL A 52 0.97 -2.70 -16.69
CA VAL A 52 0.48 -3.46 -15.54
C VAL A 52 -0.98 -3.88 -15.74
N ALA A 53 -1.81 -3.04 -16.35
CA ALA A 53 -3.21 -3.36 -16.64
C ALA A 53 -3.35 -4.52 -17.62
N GLU A 54 -2.46 -4.65 -18.62
CA GLU A 54 -2.45 -5.83 -19.51
C GLU A 54 -2.20 -7.11 -18.72
N SER A 55 -1.24 -7.10 -17.77
CA SER A 55 -0.99 -8.28 -16.92
C SER A 55 -2.21 -8.70 -16.08
N VAL A 56 -3.08 -7.76 -15.71
CA VAL A 56 -4.35 -8.03 -15.02
C VAL A 56 -5.37 -8.66 -15.99
N ARG A 57 -5.43 -8.15 -17.23
CA ARG A 57 -6.35 -8.68 -18.26
C ARG A 57 -5.96 -10.09 -18.68
N ASP A 58 -4.66 -10.40 -18.75
CA ASP A 58 -4.14 -11.75 -19.03
C ASP A 58 -4.59 -12.78 -17.98
N LEU A 59 -4.86 -12.33 -16.76
CA LEU A 59 -5.46 -13.15 -15.67
C LEU A 59 -7.00 -13.27 -15.78
N GLY A 60 -7.60 -12.72 -16.84
CA GLY A 60 -9.05 -12.73 -17.05
C GLY A 60 -9.81 -11.75 -16.17
N ARG A 61 -9.14 -10.74 -15.59
CA ARG A 61 -9.78 -9.72 -14.74
C ARG A 61 -9.88 -8.39 -15.48
N ARG A 62 -10.83 -7.54 -15.02
CA ARG A 62 -10.98 -6.20 -15.57
C ARG A 62 -9.97 -5.26 -14.92
N ALA A 63 -9.43 -4.32 -15.72
CA ALA A 63 -8.47 -3.33 -15.27
C ALA A 63 -8.83 -1.94 -15.80
N ALA A 64 -8.96 -0.95 -14.91
CA ALA A 64 -9.12 0.45 -15.27
C ALA A 64 -7.85 1.23 -14.87
N VAL A 65 -7.37 2.10 -15.76
CA VAL A 65 -6.19 2.96 -15.52
C VAL A 65 -6.66 4.38 -15.25
N VAL A 66 -6.22 4.97 -14.15
CA VAL A 66 -6.57 6.33 -13.75
C VAL A 66 -5.30 7.13 -13.42
N ALA A 67 -5.10 8.24 -14.12
CA ALA A 67 -4.05 9.21 -13.76
C ALA A 67 -4.45 9.93 -12.47
N ALA A 68 -3.66 9.76 -11.41
CA ALA A 68 -3.93 10.43 -10.13
C ALA A 68 -2.63 10.76 -9.39
N ASP A 69 -2.56 11.97 -8.85
CA ASP A 69 -1.61 12.35 -7.81
C ASP A 69 -2.33 12.31 -6.46
N VAL A 70 -1.94 11.39 -5.58
CA VAL A 70 -2.58 11.23 -4.27
C VAL A 70 -2.38 12.44 -3.35
N ALA A 71 -1.39 13.30 -3.61
CA ALA A 71 -1.20 14.54 -2.87
C ALA A 71 -2.32 15.56 -3.15
N ASP A 72 -3.08 15.40 -4.23
CA ASP A 72 -4.24 16.24 -4.57
C ASP A 72 -5.55 15.55 -4.15
N PRO A 73 -6.31 16.11 -3.18
CA PRO A 73 -7.60 15.58 -2.76
C PRO A 73 -8.61 15.47 -3.91
N ALA A 74 -8.60 16.44 -4.85
CA ALA A 74 -9.51 16.40 -5.99
C ALA A 74 -9.20 15.25 -6.95
N ALA A 75 -7.91 14.92 -7.14
CA ALA A 75 -7.51 13.74 -7.90
C ALA A 75 -7.93 12.44 -7.22
N CYS A 76 -7.93 12.38 -5.87
CA CYS A 76 -8.44 11.22 -5.13
C CYS A 76 -9.97 11.07 -5.28
N ASP A 77 -10.73 12.17 -5.24
CA ASP A 77 -12.18 12.13 -5.51
C ASP A 77 -12.47 11.71 -6.97
N ALA A 78 -11.72 12.23 -7.95
CA ALA A 78 -11.84 11.82 -9.36
C ALA A 78 -11.52 10.34 -9.59
N LEU A 79 -10.51 9.80 -8.90
CA LEU A 79 -10.17 8.37 -8.92
C LEU A 79 -11.35 7.52 -8.46
N VAL A 80 -12.01 7.89 -7.37
CA VAL A 80 -13.19 7.18 -6.86
C VAL A 80 -14.35 7.25 -7.85
N GLN A 81 -14.61 8.42 -8.46
CA GLN A 81 -15.66 8.55 -9.47
C GLN A 81 -15.39 7.66 -10.70
N ALA A 82 -14.14 7.60 -11.17
CA ALA A 82 -13.76 6.73 -12.28
C ALA A 82 -13.95 5.23 -11.92
N ALA A 83 -13.57 4.83 -10.70
CA ALA A 83 -13.78 3.47 -10.22
C ALA A 83 -15.28 3.09 -10.15
N LEU A 84 -16.12 3.99 -9.65
CA LEU A 84 -17.57 3.77 -9.57
C LEU A 84 -18.23 3.74 -10.94
N ALA A 85 -17.80 4.60 -11.88
CA ALA A 85 -18.31 4.61 -13.24
C ALA A 85 -18.02 3.32 -14.00
N GLU A 86 -16.82 2.73 -13.78
CA GLU A 86 -16.40 1.51 -14.47
C GLU A 86 -16.93 0.23 -13.80
N PHE A 87 -16.93 0.18 -12.46
CA PHE A 87 -17.19 -1.06 -11.73
C PHE A 87 -18.42 -1.00 -10.80
N GLY A 88 -18.94 0.20 -10.50
CA GLY A 88 -20.09 0.38 -9.61
C GLY A 88 -19.80 0.24 -8.11
N ARG A 89 -18.57 -0.14 -7.72
CA ARG A 89 -18.19 -0.40 -6.33
C ARG A 89 -16.70 -0.26 -6.08
N ILE A 90 -16.32 -0.13 -4.81
CA ILE A 90 -14.95 -0.26 -4.31
C ILE A 90 -15.00 -1.10 -3.03
N ASP A 91 -14.26 -2.21 -2.97
CA ASP A 91 -14.21 -3.11 -1.83
C ASP A 91 -12.87 -3.09 -1.12
N VAL A 92 -11.80 -2.83 -1.86
CA VAL A 92 -10.43 -2.81 -1.33
C VAL A 92 -9.74 -1.53 -1.78
N LEU A 93 -9.04 -0.86 -0.86
CA LEU A 93 -8.09 0.19 -1.17
C LEU A 93 -6.71 -0.23 -0.67
N VAL A 94 -5.71 -0.21 -1.55
CA VAL A 94 -4.30 -0.35 -1.18
C VAL A 94 -3.61 0.99 -1.36
N ASN A 95 -3.34 1.68 -0.27
CA ASN A 95 -2.57 2.92 -0.24
C ASN A 95 -1.08 2.58 -0.29
N ASN A 96 -0.56 2.45 -1.51
CA ASN A 96 0.84 2.11 -1.74
C ASN A 96 1.67 3.27 -2.29
N ALA A 97 1.07 4.28 -2.91
CA ALA A 97 1.81 5.44 -3.40
C ALA A 97 2.71 6.03 -2.32
N GLY A 98 3.98 6.26 -2.67
CA GLY A 98 4.96 6.79 -1.74
C GLY A 98 6.24 7.25 -2.44
N VAL A 99 6.94 8.15 -1.78
CA VAL A 99 8.25 8.67 -2.18
C VAL A 99 9.21 8.63 -1.01
N GLY A 100 10.49 8.39 -1.29
CA GLY A 100 11.56 8.44 -0.31
C GLY A 100 12.46 9.66 -0.53
N THR A 101 13.16 10.06 0.53
CA THR A 101 14.30 10.99 0.48
C THR A 101 15.37 10.49 1.45
N ALA A 102 16.64 10.77 1.13
CA ALA A 102 17.77 10.51 2.02
C ALA A 102 18.60 11.79 2.13
N VAL A 103 18.08 12.77 2.86
CA VAL A 103 18.70 14.09 3.04
C VAL A 103 18.95 14.34 4.53
N PRO A 104 20.19 14.72 4.92
CA PRO A 104 20.49 15.12 6.30
C PRO A 104 19.57 16.25 6.77
N ALA A 105 18.96 16.12 7.95
CA ALA A 105 17.93 17.03 8.46
C ALA A 105 18.36 18.52 8.48
N LEU A 106 19.65 18.81 8.66
CA LEU A 106 20.17 20.18 8.59
C LEU A 106 20.24 20.76 7.17
N ARG A 107 20.00 19.95 6.14
CA ARG A 107 20.05 20.34 4.72
C ARG A 107 18.71 20.11 4.01
N GLU A 108 17.79 19.33 4.61
CA GLU A 108 16.47 19.07 4.05
C GLU A 108 15.65 20.37 4.02
N THR A 109 15.18 20.74 2.85
CA THR A 109 14.35 21.95 2.70
C THR A 109 12.91 21.71 3.17
N PRO A 110 12.17 22.76 3.57
CA PRO A 110 10.75 22.63 3.90
C PRO A 110 9.92 22.04 2.76
N GLU A 111 10.27 22.32 1.52
CA GLU A 111 9.59 21.83 0.32
C GLU A 111 9.81 20.32 0.13
N GLU A 112 11.03 19.83 0.32
CA GLU A 112 11.36 18.40 0.28
C GLU A 112 10.61 17.64 1.38
N PHE A 113 10.62 18.14 2.61
CA PHE A 113 9.91 17.56 3.73
C PHE A 113 8.39 17.50 3.46
N ARG A 114 7.78 18.63 3.05
CA ARG A 114 6.35 18.71 2.73
C ARG A 114 5.97 17.73 1.62
N ARG A 115 6.73 17.65 0.54
CA ARG A 115 6.48 16.74 -0.58
C ARG A 115 6.37 15.28 -0.11
N VAL A 116 7.25 14.85 0.79
CA VAL A 116 7.21 13.49 1.33
C VAL A 116 5.97 13.28 2.20
N VAL A 117 5.66 14.23 3.07
CA VAL A 117 4.46 14.17 3.95
C VAL A 117 3.18 14.21 3.11
N ASP A 118 3.12 15.06 2.08
CA ASP A 118 1.94 15.20 1.24
C ASP A 118 1.61 13.91 0.48
N VAL A 119 2.62 13.23 -0.06
CA VAL A 119 2.39 11.96 -0.76
C VAL A 119 2.15 10.81 0.24
N ASN A 120 3.05 10.64 1.23
CA ASN A 120 3.09 9.42 2.04
C ASN A 120 2.07 9.39 3.18
N LEU A 121 1.60 10.55 3.65
CA LEU A 121 0.66 10.64 4.77
C LEU A 121 -0.66 11.30 4.35
N ASN A 122 -0.60 12.53 3.83
CA ASN A 122 -1.80 13.25 3.41
C ASN A 122 -2.51 12.51 2.28
N GLY A 123 -1.76 11.97 1.29
CA GLY A 123 -2.31 11.17 0.19
C GLY A 123 -2.99 9.89 0.66
N VAL A 124 -2.44 9.20 1.67
CA VAL A 124 -3.10 8.06 2.31
C VAL A 124 -4.43 8.47 2.93
N TYR A 125 -4.47 9.62 3.59
CA TYR A 125 -5.70 10.14 4.19
C TYR A 125 -6.74 10.51 3.13
N TRP A 126 -6.35 11.26 2.09
CA TRP A 126 -7.28 11.70 1.04
C TRP A 126 -7.89 10.52 0.29
N ALA A 127 -7.07 9.57 -0.15
CA ALA A 127 -7.57 8.38 -0.83
C ALA A 127 -8.46 7.52 0.08
N SER A 128 -8.07 7.35 1.37
CA SER A 128 -8.89 6.62 2.34
C SER A 128 -10.22 7.32 2.59
N GLN A 129 -10.23 8.64 2.72
CA GLN A 129 -11.46 9.43 2.93
C GLN A 129 -12.38 9.34 1.71
N ALA A 130 -11.83 9.53 0.50
CA ALA A 130 -12.61 9.46 -0.74
C ALA A 130 -13.24 8.07 -0.94
N CYS A 131 -12.45 6.99 -0.83
CA CYS A 131 -12.95 5.62 -0.90
C CYS A 131 -13.90 5.31 0.25
N GLY A 132 -13.55 5.70 1.48
CA GLY A 132 -14.36 5.46 2.67
C GLY A 132 -15.77 6.04 2.59
N ARG A 133 -16.01 7.13 1.85
CA ARG A 133 -17.36 7.70 1.63
C ARG A 133 -18.28 6.74 0.86
N VAL A 134 -17.74 5.92 -0.02
CA VAL A 134 -18.50 5.06 -0.96
C VAL A 134 -18.40 3.56 -0.66
N MET A 135 -17.40 3.14 0.10
CA MET A 135 -17.21 1.74 0.49
C MET A 135 -18.36 1.21 1.35
N ALA A 136 -18.82 0.01 1.04
CA ALA A 136 -19.83 -0.72 1.81
C ALA A 136 -19.21 -1.52 2.97
N ALA A 137 -20.06 -2.06 3.85
CA ALA A 137 -19.62 -2.98 4.89
C ALA A 137 -18.95 -4.24 4.28
N GLY A 138 -17.91 -4.74 4.94
CA GLY A 138 -17.06 -5.82 4.44
C GLY A 138 -15.84 -5.34 3.63
N SER A 139 -15.73 -4.02 3.37
CA SER A 139 -14.57 -3.45 2.66
C SER A 139 -13.32 -3.40 3.53
N SER A 140 -12.15 -3.31 2.87
CA SER A 140 -10.83 -3.27 3.52
C SER A 140 -9.93 -2.18 2.95
N ILE A 141 -9.25 -1.45 3.83
CA ILE A 141 -8.19 -0.50 3.48
C ILE A 141 -6.87 -1.05 4.01
N VAL A 142 -5.89 -1.18 3.13
CA VAL A 142 -4.53 -1.64 3.45
C VAL A 142 -3.56 -0.50 3.17
N ASN A 143 -2.95 0.03 4.23
CA ASN A 143 -1.98 1.12 4.14
C ASN A 143 -0.55 0.56 4.12
N ILE A 144 0.23 0.88 3.10
CA ILE A 144 1.64 0.47 3.03
C ILE A 144 2.50 1.50 3.77
N SER A 145 2.89 1.12 4.99
CA SER A 145 3.81 1.85 5.83
C SER A 145 5.27 1.45 5.54
N SER A 146 6.10 1.24 6.54
CA SER A 146 7.50 0.81 6.46
C SER A 146 7.96 0.28 7.80
N VAL A 147 8.96 -0.60 7.79
CA VAL A 147 9.71 -0.96 9.00
C VAL A 147 10.31 0.27 9.69
N LEU A 148 10.64 1.32 8.92
CA LEU A 148 11.16 2.60 9.46
C LEU A 148 10.11 3.43 10.23
N ALA A 149 8.86 2.99 10.26
CA ALA A 149 7.84 3.49 11.19
C ALA A 149 7.92 2.82 12.57
N LEU A 150 8.62 1.70 12.69
CA LEU A 150 8.73 0.85 13.88
C LEU A 150 10.10 0.93 14.53
N ILE A 151 11.15 1.10 13.72
CA ILE A 151 12.55 1.17 14.16
C ILE A 151 13.21 2.45 13.67
N LYS A 152 14.41 2.75 14.19
CA LYS A 152 15.23 3.86 13.71
C LYS A 152 15.66 3.64 12.25
N SER A 153 15.71 4.71 11.46
CA SER A 153 16.41 4.69 10.17
C SER A 153 17.92 4.77 10.37
N TYR A 154 18.67 4.08 9.51
CA TYR A 154 20.13 4.16 9.45
C TYR A 154 20.61 5.15 8.39
N ALA A 155 19.70 5.63 7.54
CA ALA A 155 19.92 6.72 6.59
C ALA A 155 19.19 7.98 7.08
N PRO A 156 19.60 9.18 6.62
CA PRO A 156 18.95 10.43 7.00
C PRO A 156 17.58 10.57 6.28
N GLN A 157 16.51 10.03 6.86
CA GLN A 157 15.18 9.91 6.26
C GLN A 157 14.09 10.45 7.21
N ALA A 158 14.27 11.65 7.78
CA ALA A 158 13.37 12.21 8.79
C ALA A 158 11.93 12.33 8.26
N ALA A 159 11.71 12.96 7.10
CA ALA A 159 10.40 13.12 6.50
C ALA A 159 9.72 11.76 6.19
N TYR A 160 10.50 10.82 5.62
CA TYR A 160 9.99 9.48 5.30
C TYR A 160 9.54 8.72 6.56
N SER A 161 10.44 8.60 7.55
CA SER A 161 10.13 7.88 8.79
C SER A 161 8.95 8.51 9.54
N ALA A 162 8.90 9.84 9.64
CA ALA A 162 7.80 10.56 10.25
C ALA A 162 6.47 10.30 9.52
N SER A 163 6.47 10.38 8.17
CA SER A 163 5.27 10.13 7.36
C SER A 163 4.76 8.69 7.52
N LYS A 164 5.66 7.69 7.48
CA LYS A 164 5.30 6.28 7.62
C LYS A 164 4.85 5.91 9.03
N ALA A 165 5.42 6.53 10.08
CA ALA A 165 4.92 6.43 11.45
C ALA A 165 3.54 7.08 11.60
N GLY A 166 3.31 8.24 10.96
CA GLY A 166 2.00 8.89 10.89
C GLY A 166 0.90 8.00 10.30
N VAL A 167 1.23 7.21 9.27
CA VAL A 167 0.31 6.22 8.66
C VAL A 167 -0.17 5.20 9.68
N LEU A 168 0.66 4.76 10.63
CA LEU A 168 0.25 3.82 11.69
C LEU A 168 -0.75 4.45 12.65
N GLY A 169 -0.56 5.74 12.99
CA GLY A 169 -1.52 6.52 13.79
C GLY A 169 -2.85 6.66 13.07
N LEU A 170 -2.80 7.07 11.79
CA LEU A 170 -3.96 7.20 10.92
C LEU A 170 -4.73 5.87 10.78
N THR A 171 -4.02 4.75 10.60
CA THR A 171 -4.62 3.41 10.49
C THR A 171 -5.47 3.07 11.72
N ARG A 172 -4.93 3.29 12.93
CA ARG A 172 -5.65 3.01 14.18
C ARG A 172 -6.88 3.89 14.35
N ASP A 173 -6.75 5.18 14.03
CA ASP A 173 -7.85 6.13 14.20
C ASP A 173 -8.99 5.86 13.21
N LEU A 174 -8.69 5.64 11.93
CA LEU A 174 -9.70 5.29 10.92
C LEU A 174 -10.37 3.94 11.21
N ALA A 175 -9.63 2.95 11.70
CA ALA A 175 -10.19 1.68 12.14
C ALA A 175 -11.20 1.88 13.28
N GLN A 176 -10.85 2.70 14.28
CA GLN A 176 -11.75 3.04 15.39
C GLN A 176 -13.02 3.75 14.92
N GLN A 177 -12.91 4.65 13.95
CA GLN A 177 -14.05 5.40 13.44
C GLN A 177 -14.99 4.55 12.56
N TRP A 178 -14.43 3.64 11.74
CA TRP A 178 -15.17 3.03 10.64
C TRP A 178 -15.50 1.56 10.83
N SER A 179 -14.69 0.78 11.57
CA SER A 179 -14.91 -0.67 11.60
C SER A 179 -16.23 -1.06 12.24
N GLY A 180 -16.55 -0.54 13.42
CA GLY A 180 -17.81 -0.86 14.10
C GLY A 180 -19.05 -0.19 13.47
N ARG A 181 -18.89 1.04 12.93
CA ARG A 181 -20.04 1.83 12.45
C ARG A 181 -20.36 1.58 10.98
N ARG A 182 -19.36 1.24 10.18
CA ARG A 182 -19.47 1.13 8.73
C ARG A 182 -19.04 -0.25 8.19
N GLY A 183 -18.46 -1.09 9.04
CA GLY A 183 -17.96 -2.40 8.65
C GLY A 183 -16.73 -2.33 7.72
N ILE A 184 -15.98 -1.21 7.73
CA ILE A 184 -14.77 -1.03 6.92
C ILE A 184 -13.55 -1.30 7.81
N ARG A 185 -12.74 -2.31 7.47
CA ARG A 185 -11.49 -2.59 8.18
C ARG A 185 -10.37 -1.70 7.64
N VAL A 186 -9.48 -1.25 8.50
CA VAL A 186 -8.30 -0.45 8.13
C VAL A 186 -7.08 -1.02 8.82
N ASN A 187 -6.11 -1.50 8.05
CA ASN A 187 -4.87 -2.10 8.57
C ASN A 187 -3.65 -1.53 7.84
N ALA A 188 -2.48 -1.66 8.44
CA ALA A 188 -1.21 -1.31 7.81
C ALA A 188 -0.34 -2.54 7.62
N ILE A 189 0.47 -2.53 6.57
CA ILE A 189 1.64 -3.40 6.42
C ILE A 189 2.88 -2.53 6.61
N ALA A 190 3.85 -3.03 7.35
CA ALA A 190 5.17 -2.42 7.51
C ALA A 190 6.23 -3.31 6.83
N PRO A 191 6.52 -3.08 5.53
CA PRO A 191 7.55 -3.82 4.82
C PRO A 191 8.94 -3.52 5.37
N GLY A 192 9.80 -4.54 5.40
CA GLY A 192 11.24 -4.39 5.51
C GLY A 192 11.88 -3.97 4.18
N TYR A 193 13.04 -4.52 3.88
CA TYR A 193 13.74 -4.23 2.62
C TYR A 193 13.36 -5.26 1.55
N PHE A 194 12.82 -4.75 0.45
CA PHE A 194 12.41 -5.48 -0.75
C PHE A 194 13.08 -4.88 -1.97
N ALA A 195 13.35 -5.69 -2.99
CA ALA A 195 13.80 -5.17 -4.28
C ALA A 195 12.69 -4.31 -4.91
N SER A 196 12.97 -3.04 -5.18
CA SER A 196 12.03 -2.06 -5.73
C SER A 196 12.78 -0.87 -6.30
N GLU A 197 12.13 -0.02 -7.12
CA GLU A 197 12.72 1.26 -7.60
C GLU A 197 13.30 2.10 -6.45
N MET A 198 12.75 2.02 -5.26
CA MET A 198 13.21 2.78 -4.09
C MET A 198 14.54 2.27 -3.51
N THR A 199 14.91 1.02 -3.81
CA THR A 199 16.15 0.38 -3.34
C THR A 199 17.17 0.15 -4.45
N GLU A 200 16.82 0.38 -5.72
CA GLU A 200 17.70 0.16 -6.88
C GLU A 200 18.96 1.03 -6.85
N ASP A 201 18.85 2.25 -6.32
CA ASP A 201 19.98 3.18 -6.20
C ASP A 201 20.94 2.82 -5.05
N ILE A 202 20.60 1.85 -4.20
CA ILE A 202 21.47 1.42 -3.09
C ILE A 202 22.35 0.28 -3.60
N PRO A 203 23.69 0.43 -3.62
CA PRO A 203 24.58 -0.64 -4.05
C PRO A 203 24.34 -1.93 -3.26
N GLU A 204 24.33 -3.07 -3.95
CA GLU A 204 24.00 -4.37 -3.35
C GLU A 204 25.01 -4.77 -2.26
N ASP A 205 26.28 -4.40 -2.42
CA ASP A 205 27.36 -4.59 -1.45
C ASP A 205 27.20 -3.74 -0.17
N VAL A 206 26.32 -2.73 -0.20
CA VAL A 206 25.93 -1.94 0.98
C VAL A 206 24.62 -2.48 1.58
N LEU A 207 23.62 -2.76 0.73
CA LEU A 207 22.30 -3.15 1.17
C LEU A 207 22.27 -4.57 1.81
N LEU A 208 22.89 -5.55 1.16
CA LEU A 208 22.86 -6.93 1.66
C LEU A 208 23.57 -7.14 3.02
N PRO A 209 24.78 -6.59 3.25
CA PRO A 209 25.40 -6.64 4.58
C PRO A 209 24.55 -5.97 5.65
N PHE A 210 23.94 -4.81 5.33
CA PHE A 210 23.05 -4.13 6.24
C PHE A 210 21.84 -5.00 6.61
N VAL A 211 21.15 -5.60 5.63
CA VAL A 211 20.01 -6.47 5.87
C VAL A 211 20.41 -7.71 6.67
N LYS A 212 21.55 -8.33 6.34
CA LYS A 212 22.08 -9.48 7.09
C LYS A 212 22.36 -9.16 8.56
N GLN A 213 22.80 -7.95 8.86
CA GLN A 213 23.09 -7.51 10.21
C GLN A 213 21.83 -7.23 11.04
N HIS A 214 20.75 -6.73 10.40
CA HIS A 214 19.60 -6.18 11.10
C HIS A 214 18.31 -7.00 10.96
N SER A 215 18.26 -7.96 10.04
CA SER A 215 17.13 -8.86 9.85
C SER A 215 17.50 -10.30 10.20
N PRO A 216 16.80 -10.96 11.12
CA PRO A 216 17.01 -12.38 11.44
C PRO A 216 17.00 -13.31 10.24
N LEU A 217 16.15 -13.06 9.22
CA LEU A 217 16.16 -13.85 7.99
C LEU A 217 17.35 -13.57 7.09
N GLY A 218 18.11 -12.48 7.28
CA GLY A 218 19.37 -12.17 6.63
C GLY A 218 19.32 -12.01 5.12
N ARG A 219 18.16 -11.69 4.56
CA ARG A 219 17.93 -11.52 3.13
C ARG A 219 16.87 -10.45 2.84
N LEU A 220 16.86 -9.95 1.62
CA LEU A 220 15.74 -9.15 1.13
C LEU A 220 14.46 -9.99 1.06
N GLY A 221 13.31 -9.35 1.28
CA GLY A 221 12.01 -9.92 1.03
C GLY A 221 11.77 -10.07 -0.48
N LYS A 222 10.97 -11.07 -0.84
CA LYS A 222 10.51 -11.31 -2.20
C LYS A 222 9.10 -10.75 -2.37
N GLN A 223 8.76 -10.21 -3.54
CA GLN A 223 7.47 -9.57 -3.81
C GLN A 223 6.28 -10.42 -3.33
N HIS A 224 6.25 -11.72 -3.65
CA HIS A 224 5.13 -12.60 -3.28
C HIS A 224 4.94 -12.76 -1.75
N GLU A 225 5.96 -12.46 -0.93
CA GLU A 225 5.84 -12.50 0.53
C GLU A 225 5.03 -11.28 1.06
N LEU A 226 5.07 -10.14 0.34
CA LEU A 226 4.18 -9.01 0.60
C LEU A 226 2.82 -9.18 -0.06
N ASP A 227 2.78 -9.75 -1.26
CA ASP A 227 1.53 -9.97 -2.01
C ASP A 227 0.57 -10.83 -1.20
N ALA A 228 1.05 -11.91 -0.58
CA ALA A 228 0.27 -12.76 0.30
C ALA A 228 -0.32 -11.98 1.49
N ALA A 229 0.46 -11.06 2.09
CA ALA A 229 0.00 -10.22 3.20
C ALA A 229 -1.08 -9.22 2.77
N VAL A 230 -0.95 -8.63 1.57
CA VAL A 230 -1.97 -7.73 1.00
C VAL A 230 -3.25 -8.50 0.71
N VAL A 231 -3.20 -9.64 0.06
CA VAL A 231 -4.37 -10.49 -0.23
C VAL A 231 -5.05 -10.92 1.07
N PHE A 232 -4.29 -11.34 2.09
CA PHE A 232 -4.80 -11.68 3.41
C PHE A 232 -5.58 -10.53 4.04
N LEU A 233 -5.02 -9.31 4.08
CA LEU A 233 -5.69 -8.16 4.68
C LEU A 233 -6.85 -7.63 3.83
N ALA A 234 -6.83 -7.84 2.52
CA ALA A 234 -7.92 -7.47 1.61
C ALA A 234 -9.13 -8.42 1.73
N GLY A 235 -8.87 -9.72 1.98
CA GLY A 235 -9.87 -10.78 2.01
C GLY A 235 -10.58 -10.97 3.34
N ASP A 236 -11.53 -11.90 3.33
CA ASP A 236 -12.33 -12.24 4.51
C ASP A 236 -11.54 -13.08 5.54
N ALA A 237 -10.38 -13.62 5.16
CA ALA A 237 -9.44 -14.29 6.07
C ALA A 237 -8.97 -13.37 7.22
N SER A 238 -9.05 -12.06 7.04
CA SER A 238 -8.74 -11.05 8.06
C SER A 238 -9.98 -10.33 8.60
N SER A 239 -11.17 -10.91 8.49
CA SER A 239 -12.44 -10.27 8.87
C SER A 239 -12.52 -9.81 10.35
N TYR A 240 -11.71 -10.39 11.23
CA TYR A 240 -11.61 -10.00 12.64
C TYR A 240 -10.33 -9.21 12.97
N ILE A 241 -9.68 -8.65 11.94
CA ILE A 241 -8.43 -7.89 12.06
C ILE A 241 -8.66 -6.47 11.55
N THR A 242 -8.51 -5.47 12.44
CA THR A 242 -8.60 -4.05 12.11
C THR A 242 -7.75 -3.22 13.08
N GLY A 243 -7.21 -2.08 12.63
CA GLY A 243 -6.35 -1.20 13.42
C GLY A 243 -4.93 -1.75 13.67
N THR A 244 -4.55 -2.87 13.05
CA THR A 244 -3.26 -3.50 13.26
C THR A 244 -2.19 -3.01 12.28
N THR A 245 -0.94 -3.26 12.66
CA THR A 245 0.24 -3.15 11.79
C THR A 245 0.86 -4.55 11.66
N LEU A 246 0.87 -5.08 10.45
CA LEU A 246 1.53 -6.34 10.12
C LEU A 246 2.94 -6.05 9.62
N ALA A 247 3.96 -6.35 10.42
CA ALA A 247 5.34 -6.28 9.97
C ALA A 247 5.65 -7.45 9.02
N VAL A 248 6.19 -7.15 7.84
CA VAL A 248 6.69 -8.13 6.86
C VAL A 248 8.13 -7.72 6.54
N ASP A 249 9.05 -7.99 7.45
CA ASP A 249 10.36 -7.34 7.51
C ASP A 249 11.52 -8.31 7.80
N GLY A 250 11.25 -9.61 7.76
CA GLY A 250 12.24 -10.65 8.09
C GLY A 250 12.66 -10.64 9.56
N GLY A 251 11.85 -10.08 10.46
CA GLY A 251 12.08 -9.99 11.89
C GLY A 251 12.86 -8.74 12.32
N MET A 252 13.09 -7.78 11.41
CA MET A 252 13.91 -6.58 11.66
C MET A 252 13.35 -5.70 12.81
N SER A 253 12.03 -5.63 12.97
CA SER A 253 11.37 -4.85 14.02
C SER A 253 11.08 -5.64 15.30
N GLY A 254 11.39 -6.91 15.35
CA GLY A 254 11.01 -7.84 16.44
C GLY A 254 11.97 -7.89 17.62
N HIS A 255 13.02 -7.05 17.66
CA HIS A 255 14.05 -7.01 18.71
C HIS A 255 14.61 -5.62 18.97
#